data_754d94b26dc60a002111a639e6be55bc
#
_entry.id   754d94b26dc60a002111a639e6be55bc
#
_cell.length_a   1.000
_cell.length_b   1.000
_cell.length_c   1.000
_cell.angle_alpha   90.00
_cell.angle_beta   90.00
_cell.angle_gamma   90.00
#
_symmetry.space_group_name_H-M   'P 1'
#
loop_
_entity.id
_entity.type
_entity.pdbx_description
1 polymer ?
#
loop_
_entity_poly.entity_id
_entity_poly.type
_entity_poly.pdbx_seq_one_letter_code
_entity_poly.pdbx_strand_id
1 'polypeptide(L)'
;LGEEVFENVIRPNIFDGARSLLEKSRDQGHRQILITGALDVITEPLADFLGVDDFVANSLEMKDRRATGRLEKPVVAGANKALWTRRYAEEHDIDLDASFAYADSGSDIPLLSVVGNPCAFNPDFRMKTNARAYDWPILEMQ
;
A
#
# COMPACT_ATOMS: atom_id res chain seq x y z
N LEU A 1 -1.22 -7.74 20.39
CA LEU A 1 0.12 -7.60 19.79
C LEU A 1 0.13 -6.64 18.60
N GLY A 2 -0.77 -6.80 17.64
CA GLY A 2 -0.84 -5.92 16.46
C GLY A 2 -1.15 -4.47 16.81
N GLU A 3 -2.09 -4.22 17.69
CA GLU A 3 -2.43 -2.89 18.18
C GLU A 3 -1.28 -2.23 18.94
N GLU A 4 -0.55 -3.00 19.77
CA GLU A 4 0.61 -2.50 20.50
C GLU A 4 1.73 -2.08 19.55
N VAL A 5 2.00 -2.87 18.52
CA VAL A 5 2.99 -2.52 17.49
C VAL A 5 2.55 -1.27 16.74
N PHE A 6 1.27 -1.18 16.40
CA PHE A 6 0.74 0.02 15.75
C PHE A 6 0.94 1.27 16.61
N GLU A 7 0.49 1.27 17.87
CA GLU A 7 0.56 2.44 18.75
C GLU A 7 2.00 2.86 19.07
N ASN A 8 2.88 1.90 19.30
CA ASN A 8 4.23 2.18 19.79
C ASN A 8 5.27 2.36 18.68
N VAL A 9 5.06 1.79 17.51
CA VAL A 9 6.05 1.77 16.42
C VAL A 9 5.55 2.47 15.16
N ILE A 10 4.34 2.15 14.71
CA ILE A 10 3.85 2.62 13.41
C ILE A 10 3.31 4.05 13.50
N ARG A 11 2.38 4.29 14.42
CA ARG A 11 1.70 5.57 14.55
C ARG A 11 2.67 6.76 14.73
N PRO A 12 3.71 6.67 15.57
CA PRO A 12 4.66 7.79 15.72
C PRO A 12 5.47 8.09 14.47
N ASN A 13 5.56 7.15 13.53
CA ASN A 13 6.34 7.28 12.30
C ASN A 13 5.49 7.59 11.06
N ILE A 14 4.19 7.83 11.22
CA ILE A 14 3.33 8.27 10.10
C ILE A 14 3.67 9.72 9.75
N PHE A 15 3.91 9.99 8.47
CA PHE A 15 4.18 11.34 7.99
C PHE A 15 2.97 12.25 8.21
N ASP A 16 3.20 13.45 8.71
CA ASP A 16 2.13 14.42 8.97
C ASP A 16 1.29 14.72 7.73
N GLY A 17 1.96 14.81 6.58
CA GLY A 17 1.29 15.06 5.29
C GLY A 17 0.45 13.90 4.76
N ALA A 18 0.62 12.68 5.28
CA ALA A 18 -0.11 11.50 4.80
C ALA A 18 -1.63 11.65 4.97
N ARG A 19 -2.07 12.13 6.12
CA ARG A 19 -3.51 12.35 6.38
C ARG A 19 -4.10 13.39 5.43
N SER A 20 -3.40 14.51 5.22
CA SER A 20 -3.85 15.56 4.29
C SER A 20 -3.97 15.04 2.86
N LEU A 21 -3.02 14.21 2.43
CA LEU A 21 -3.05 13.58 1.11
C LEU A 21 -4.29 12.67 0.97
N LEU A 22 -4.56 11.85 1.98
CA LEU A 22 -5.71 10.95 2.00
C LEU A 22 -7.03 11.71 2.06
N GLU A 23 -7.11 12.78 2.84
CA GLU A 23 -8.31 13.62 2.93
C GLU A 23 -8.64 14.29 1.58
N LYS A 24 -7.63 14.83 0.89
CA LYS A 24 -7.80 15.40 -0.45
C LYS A 24 -8.31 14.38 -1.45
N SER A 25 -7.75 13.18 -1.42
CA SER A 25 -8.18 12.09 -2.28
C SER A 25 -9.62 11.68 -2.00
N ARG A 26 -10.00 11.60 -0.74
CA ARG A 26 -11.37 11.29 -0.31
C ARG A 26 -12.37 12.36 -0.75
N ASP A 27 -12.01 13.64 -0.63
CA ASP A 27 -12.84 14.76 -1.07
C ASP A 27 -13.09 14.74 -2.57
N GLN A 28 -12.20 14.13 -3.35
CA GLN A 28 -12.37 13.89 -4.78
C GLN A 28 -13.22 12.64 -5.11
N GLY A 29 -13.72 11.95 -4.10
CA GLY A 29 -14.54 10.76 -4.28
C GLY A 29 -13.75 9.48 -4.56
N HIS A 30 -12.44 9.47 -4.32
CA HIS A 30 -11.60 8.30 -4.56
C HIS A 30 -11.81 7.23 -3.49
N ARG A 31 -11.89 5.97 -3.91
CA ARG A 31 -11.78 4.82 -3.02
C ARG A 31 -10.32 4.61 -2.65
N GLN A 32 -10.04 4.42 -1.37
CA GLN A 32 -8.69 4.35 -0.85
C GLN A 32 -8.36 2.96 -0.33
N ILE A 33 -7.22 2.44 -0.75
CA ILE A 33 -6.78 1.07 -0.47
C ILE A 33 -5.31 1.06 -0.07
N LEU A 34 -4.99 0.36 1.01
CA LEU A 34 -3.60 0.03 1.35
C LEU A 34 -3.25 -1.32 0.73
N ILE A 35 -2.12 -1.39 0.04
CA ILE A 35 -1.57 -2.66 -0.47
C ILE A 35 -0.16 -2.80 0.09
N THR A 36 0.04 -3.74 0.99
CA THR A 36 1.25 -3.82 1.79
C THR A 36 1.77 -5.25 1.98
N GLY A 37 3.08 -5.38 2.08
CA GLY A 37 3.73 -6.63 2.47
C GLY A 37 3.70 -6.93 3.98
N ALA A 38 3.18 -6.01 4.79
CA ALA A 38 3.01 -6.24 6.23
C ALA A 38 1.91 -7.27 6.51
N LEU A 39 1.86 -7.75 7.74
CA LEU A 39 0.80 -8.65 8.18
C LEU A 39 -0.51 -7.90 8.41
N ASP A 40 -1.62 -8.57 8.18
CA ASP A 40 -2.99 -8.04 8.39
C ASP A 40 -3.22 -7.54 9.81
N VAL A 41 -2.70 -8.24 10.81
CA VAL A 41 -2.82 -7.85 12.23
C VAL A 41 -2.19 -6.49 12.55
N ILE A 42 -1.26 -6.04 11.73
CA ILE A 42 -0.61 -4.72 11.85
C ILE A 42 -1.31 -3.72 10.91
N THR A 43 -1.74 -4.16 9.75
CA THR A 43 -2.34 -3.30 8.72
C THR A 43 -3.74 -2.85 9.10
N GLU A 44 -4.52 -3.71 9.73
CA GLU A 44 -5.90 -3.39 10.13
C GLU A 44 -5.99 -2.15 11.02
N PRO A 45 -5.25 -2.04 12.15
CA PRO A 45 -5.28 -0.81 12.95
C PRO A 45 -4.74 0.41 12.20
N LEU A 46 -3.79 0.25 11.29
CA LEU A 46 -3.32 1.34 10.43
C LEU A 46 -4.41 1.82 9.48
N ALA A 47 -5.11 0.89 8.83
CA ALA A 47 -6.21 1.20 7.92
C ALA A 47 -7.33 1.94 8.64
N ASP A 48 -7.70 1.49 9.83
CA ASP A 48 -8.71 2.13 10.69
C ASP A 48 -8.28 3.55 11.10
N PHE A 49 -7.04 3.72 11.50
CA PHE A 49 -6.50 5.03 11.89
C PHE A 49 -6.49 6.02 10.72
N LEU A 50 -6.11 5.58 9.54
CA LEU A 50 -6.07 6.41 8.34
C LEU A 50 -7.46 6.61 7.72
N GLY A 51 -8.44 5.79 8.07
CA GLY A 51 -9.80 5.87 7.53
C GLY A 51 -9.89 5.45 6.06
N VAL A 52 -8.99 4.59 5.58
CA VAL A 52 -9.06 4.06 4.22
C VAL A 52 -10.18 3.03 4.08
N ASP A 53 -10.64 2.81 2.85
CA ASP A 53 -11.81 1.97 2.60
C ASP A 53 -11.50 0.48 2.73
N ASP A 54 -10.28 0.07 2.42
CA ASP A 54 -9.91 -1.35 2.40
C ASP A 54 -8.39 -1.52 2.48
N PHE A 55 -7.94 -2.75 2.67
CA PHE A 55 -6.52 -3.08 2.58
C PHE A 55 -6.29 -4.50 2.03
N VAL A 56 -5.12 -4.69 1.43
CA VAL A 56 -4.58 -5.99 1.02
C VAL A 56 -3.25 -6.17 1.76
N ALA A 57 -3.15 -7.19 2.56
CA ALA A 57 -1.98 -7.48 3.40
C ALA A 57 -1.72 -8.98 3.45
N ASN A 58 -0.55 -9.36 3.93
CA ASN A 58 -0.23 -10.77 4.13
C ASN A 58 -0.96 -11.31 5.37
N SER A 59 -1.35 -12.57 5.29
CA SER A 59 -1.90 -13.32 6.42
C SER A 59 -1.02 -14.51 6.73
N LEU A 60 -0.90 -14.84 8.02
CA LEU A 60 -0.21 -16.06 8.43
C LEU A 60 -1.03 -17.29 8.03
N GLU A 61 -0.37 -18.27 7.43
CA GLU A 61 -0.99 -19.58 7.23
C GLU A 61 -1.20 -20.25 8.61
N MET A 62 -2.43 -20.64 8.88
CA MET A 62 -2.80 -21.25 10.15
C MET A 62 -3.16 -22.72 9.92
N LYS A 63 -2.65 -23.59 10.80
CA LYS A 63 -2.99 -25.01 10.86
C LYS A 63 -3.19 -25.41 12.33
N ASP A 64 -4.32 -26.01 12.64
CA ASP A 64 -4.68 -26.41 14.02
C ASP A 64 -4.53 -25.26 15.02
N ARG A 65 -4.97 -24.04 14.63
CA ARG A 65 -4.92 -22.80 15.43
C ARG A 65 -3.50 -22.30 15.72
N ARG A 66 -2.51 -22.78 14.97
CA ARG A 66 -1.11 -22.33 15.08
C ARG A 66 -0.59 -21.84 13.75
N ALA A 67 0.24 -20.82 13.80
CA ALA A 67 0.94 -20.34 12.62
C ALA A 67 1.96 -21.39 12.17
N THR A 68 1.99 -21.68 10.86
CA THR A 68 2.93 -22.64 10.26
C THR A 68 4.32 -22.08 10.01
N GLY A 69 4.49 -20.76 10.16
CA GLY A 69 5.70 -20.05 9.76
C GLY A 69 5.70 -19.63 8.29
N ARG A 70 4.59 -19.83 7.60
CA ARG A 70 4.39 -19.42 6.20
C ARG A 70 3.30 -18.37 6.10
N LEU A 71 3.30 -17.65 4.99
CA LEU A 71 2.24 -16.72 4.62
C LEU A 71 1.26 -17.43 3.69
N GLU A 72 -0.02 -17.02 3.76
CA GLU A 72 -1.00 -17.43 2.77
C GLU A 72 -0.62 -16.90 1.39
N LYS A 73 -0.85 -17.71 0.37
CA LYS A 73 -0.50 -17.37 -1.02
C LYS A 73 -1.73 -16.88 -1.81
N PRO A 74 -1.52 -16.05 -2.83
CA PRO A 74 -0.25 -15.45 -3.25
C PRO A 74 0.21 -14.38 -2.26
N VAL A 75 1.50 -14.36 -1.92
CA VAL A 75 2.05 -13.36 -1.00
C VAL A 75 1.94 -11.95 -1.58
N VAL A 76 1.68 -10.98 -0.72
CA VAL A 76 1.61 -9.57 -1.09
C VAL A 76 3.01 -8.98 -0.99
N ALA A 77 3.75 -9.04 -2.07
CA ALA A 77 5.12 -8.53 -2.16
C ALA A 77 5.55 -8.36 -3.62
N GLY A 78 6.40 -7.39 -3.90
CA GLY A 78 7.03 -7.22 -5.22
C GLY A 78 6.02 -7.23 -6.37
N ALA A 79 6.29 -8.04 -7.40
CA ALA A 79 5.41 -8.16 -8.59
C ALA A 79 4.00 -8.65 -8.26
N ASN A 80 3.82 -9.40 -7.18
CA ASN A 80 2.49 -9.84 -6.75
C ASN A 80 1.59 -8.67 -6.31
N LYS A 81 2.15 -7.54 -5.89
CA LYS A 81 1.34 -6.36 -5.59
C LYS A 81 0.60 -5.85 -6.84
N ALA A 82 1.21 -5.92 -8.01
CA ALA A 82 0.53 -5.62 -9.27
C ALA A 82 -0.63 -6.59 -9.54
N LEU A 83 -0.41 -7.87 -9.29
CA LEU A 83 -1.46 -8.90 -9.40
C LEU A 83 -2.64 -8.61 -8.46
N TRP A 84 -2.36 -8.32 -7.19
CA TRP A 84 -3.39 -7.97 -6.21
C TRP A 84 -4.15 -6.69 -6.58
N THR A 85 -3.45 -5.69 -7.11
CA THR A 85 -4.04 -4.44 -7.56
C THR A 85 -5.04 -4.69 -8.71
N ARG A 86 -4.66 -5.49 -9.69
CA ARG A 86 -5.53 -5.86 -10.81
C ARG A 86 -6.75 -6.65 -10.34
N ARG A 87 -6.56 -7.63 -9.46
CA ARG A 87 -7.68 -8.42 -8.89
C ARG A 87 -8.66 -7.54 -8.14
N TYR A 88 -8.14 -6.65 -7.29
CA TYR A 88 -8.98 -5.72 -6.54
C TYR A 88 -9.78 -4.81 -7.48
N ALA A 89 -9.13 -4.27 -8.51
CA ALA A 89 -9.78 -3.41 -9.49
C ALA A 89 -10.90 -4.15 -10.25
N GLU A 90 -10.68 -5.38 -10.65
CA GLU A 90 -11.72 -6.22 -11.30
C GLU A 90 -12.90 -6.49 -10.36
N GLU A 91 -12.63 -6.89 -9.12
CA GLU A 91 -13.66 -7.21 -8.14
C GLU A 91 -14.55 -6.01 -7.76
N HIS A 92 -13.99 -4.80 -7.83
CA HIS A 92 -14.65 -3.57 -7.40
C HIS A 92 -14.97 -2.60 -8.55
N ASP A 93 -14.79 -3.06 -9.78
CA ASP A 93 -15.06 -2.27 -10.99
C ASP A 93 -14.32 -0.92 -10.98
N ILE A 94 -13.02 -0.96 -10.71
CA ILE A 94 -12.15 0.21 -10.62
C ILE A 94 -11.36 0.39 -11.92
N ASP A 95 -11.38 1.61 -12.45
CA ASP A 95 -10.57 2.00 -13.61
C ASP A 95 -9.13 2.31 -13.17
N LEU A 96 -8.21 1.40 -13.47
CA LEU A 96 -6.79 1.57 -13.12
C LEU A 96 -6.14 2.71 -13.89
N ASP A 97 -6.55 3.02 -15.12
CA ASP A 97 -6.01 4.14 -15.89
C ASP A 97 -6.33 5.49 -15.23
N ALA A 98 -7.45 5.57 -14.54
CA ALA A 98 -7.85 6.74 -13.77
C ALA A 98 -7.39 6.70 -12.31
N SER A 99 -6.73 5.63 -11.87
CA SER A 99 -6.31 5.45 -10.49
C SER A 99 -4.95 6.07 -10.20
N PHE A 100 -4.77 6.48 -8.94
CA PHE A 100 -3.52 7.00 -8.38
C PHE A 100 -2.89 5.94 -7.49
N ALA A 101 -1.57 5.84 -7.50
CA ALA A 101 -0.84 4.99 -6.56
C ALA A 101 0.43 5.69 -6.07
N TYR A 102 0.75 5.46 -4.81
CA TYR A 102 1.89 6.04 -4.11
C TYR A 102 2.72 4.92 -3.50
N ALA A 103 4.02 4.95 -3.72
CA ALA A 103 4.94 3.98 -3.13
C ALA A 103 6.35 4.55 -3.03
N ASP A 104 7.14 4.02 -2.09
CA ASP A 104 8.49 4.50 -1.78
C ASP A 104 9.58 3.51 -2.20
N SER A 105 9.28 2.24 -2.25
CA SER A 105 10.26 1.19 -2.48
C SER A 105 10.36 0.77 -3.94
N GLY A 106 11.58 0.53 -4.41
CA GLY A 106 11.82 -0.05 -5.72
C GLY A 106 11.12 -1.39 -5.94
N SER A 107 10.81 -2.13 -4.88
CA SER A 107 10.01 -3.35 -4.97
C SER A 107 8.56 -3.11 -5.43
N ASP A 108 8.06 -1.87 -5.32
CA ASP A 108 6.71 -1.48 -5.71
C ASP A 108 6.61 -0.88 -7.12
N ILE A 109 7.70 -0.87 -7.87
CA ILE A 109 7.68 -0.45 -9.28
C ILE A 109 6.60 -1.20 -10.09
N PRO A 110 6.42 -2.52 -9.93
CA PRO A 110 5.34 -3.23 -10.60
C PRO A 110 3.95 -2.70 -10.26
N LEU A 111 3.69 -2.36 -8.99
CA LEU A 111 2.44 -1.76 -8.55
C LEU A 111 2.19 -0.42 -9.25
N LEU A 112 3.18 0.49 -9.24
CA LEU A 112 3.05 1.79 -9.87
C LEU A 112 2.88 1.70 -11.38
N SER A 113 3.38 0.63 -11.99
CA SER A 113 3.31 0.42 -13.45
C SER A 113 1.93 0.02 -13.96
N VAL A 114 1.00 -0.37 -13.08
CA VAL A 114 -0.36 -0.79 -13.49
C VAL A 114 -1.42 0.29 -13.35
N VAL A 115 -1.07 1.44 -12.82
CA VAL A 115 -2.00 2.58 -12.68
C VAL A 115 -1.66 3.70 -13.65
N GLY A 116 -2.65 4.50 -13.98
CA GLY A 116 -2.47 5.64 -14.89
C GLY A 116 -1.77 6.83 -14.25
N ASN A 117 -1.81 6.96 -12.92
CA ASN A 117 -1.24 8.10 -12.19
C ASN A 117 -0.32 7.62 -11.06
N PRO A 118 0.87 7.09 -11.39
CA PRO A 118 1.83 6.67 -10.37
C PRO A 118 2.55 7.88 -9.77
N CYS A 119 2.91 7.78 -8.48
CA CYS A 119 3.71 8.77 -7.78
C CYS A 119 4.71 8.07 -6.86
N ALA A 120 5.98 8.41 -6.99
CA ALA A 120 7.01 7.96 -6.07
C ALA A 120 6.98 8.87 -4.83
N PHE A 121 6.72 8.29 -3.66
CA PHE A 121 6.59 9.00 -2.40
C PHE A 121 7.78 8.68 -1.49
N ASN A 122 8.56 9.71 -1.10
CA ASN A 122 9.78 9.53 -0.32
C ASN A 122 10.62 8.34 -0.84
N PRO A 123 10.96 8.32 -2.14
CA PRO A 123 11.47 7.12 -2.78
C PRO A 123 12.87 6.74 -2.32
N ASP A 124 13.12 5.42 -2.24
CA ASP A 124 14.46 4.90 -2.19
C ASP A 124 15.22 5.17 -3.51
N PHE A 125 16.50 4.85 -3.54
CA PHE A 125 17.34 5.14 -4.71
C PHE A 125 16.80 4.45 -5.99
N ARG A 126 16.41 3.20 -5.89
CA ARG A 126 15.91 2.41 -7.04
C ARG A 126 14.59 3.00 -7.55
N MET A 127 13.66 3.30 -6.66
CA MET A 127 12.39 3.94 -7.03
C MET A 127 12.63 5.31 -7.65
N LYS A 128 13.50 6.12 -7.06
CA LYS A 128 13.81 7.47 -7.56
C LYS A 128 14.40 7.44 -8.96
N THR A 129 15.35 6.53 -9.21
CA THR A 129 15.96 6.35 -10.54
C THR A 129 14.91 5.94 -11.56
N ASN A 130 14.05 5.00 -11.21
CA ASN A 130 12.98 4.51 -12.09
C ASN A 130 11.94 5.62 -12.38
N ALA A 131 11.51 6.33 -11.34
CA ALA A 131 10.54 7.42 -11.48
C ALA A 131 11.05 8.52 -12.42
N ARG A 132 12.34 8.86 -12.33
CA ARG A 132 12.95 9.82 -13.25
C ARG A 132 13.00 9.31 -14.69
N ALA A 133 13.31 8.03 -14.87
CA ALA A 133 13.37 7.43 -16.21
C ALA A 133 12.00 7.38 -16.90
N TYR A 134 10.93 7.20 -16.13
CA TYR A 134 9.55 7.14 -16.64
C TYR A 134 8.76 8.44 -16.48
N ASP A 135 9.40 9.52 -16.06
CA ASP A 135 8.75 10.81 -15.77
C ASP A 135 7.58 10.72 -14.79
N TRP A 136 7.70 9.82 -13.80
CA TRP A 136 6.71 9.74 -12.73
C TRP A 136 6.92 10.88 -11.73
N PRO A 137 5.85 11.49 -11.23
CA PRO A 137 5.94 12.47 -10.15
C PRO A 137 6.66 11.91 -8.93
N ILE A 138 7.46 12.75 -8.30
CA ILE A 138 8.15 12.44 -7.04
C ILE A 138 7.67 13.42 -5.98
N LEU A 139 7.13 12.90 -4.89
CA LEU A 139 6.67 13.67 -3.76
C LEU A 139 7.55 13.33 -2.55
N GLU A 140 8.16 14.36 -1.96
CA GLU A 140 8.99 14.20 -0.77
C GLU A 140 8.35 14.96 0.40
N MET A 141 8.17 14.28 1.53
CA MET A 141 7.63 14.83 2.79
C MET A 141 8.52 14.43 3.96
N GLN A 142 8.53 15.27 4.96
CA GLN A 142 9.25 14.99 6.23
C GLN A 142 8.32 14.35 7.25
#